data_9bd3381f10167dde2e5fa87d17075da5
#
_entry.id   9bd3381f10167dde2e5fa87d17075da5
#
_cell.length_a   1.000
_cell.length_b   1.000
_cell.length_c   1.000
_cell.angle_alpha   90.00
_cell.angle_beta   90.00
_cell.angle_gamma   90.00
#
_symmetry.space_group_name_H-M   'P 1'
#
loop_
_entity.id
_entity.type
_entity.pdbx_description
1 polymer ?
#
loop_
_entity_poly.entity_id
_entity_poly.type
_entity_poly.pdbx_seq_one_letter_code
_entity_poly.pdbx_strand_id
1 'polypeptide(L)'
;LVATSASAADFSISGGTSLSWTGHGTGDQGNNWGMGDSVTFTTSGEMDNGMSVKYYYEIDNGATGAKAISVTTDMGTLTFAGMDNSGPISAWDDITPNANEESWGTGTGATATAMANGAGSGDVFVYDYTIMDGLSLKASYAPSELATRVESSLEYGLLYTGVDGLSLYAATGENNNASNKFDNS
;
A
#
# COMPACT_ATOMS: atom_id res chain seq x y z
N LEU A 1 4.20 27.59 4.91
CA LEU A 1 2.98 26.79 4.68
C LEU A 1 1.90 27.36 5.59
N VAL A 2 0.94 28.05 5.06
CA VAL A 2 -0.24 28.51 5.83
C VAL A 2 -1.26 27.38 5.72
N ALA A 3 -1.41 26.58 6.77
CA ALA A 3 -2.53 25.68 6.89
C ALA A 3 -3.77 26.55 7.22
N THR A 4 -4.58 26.85 6.23
CA THR A 4 -5.94 27.32 6.45
C THR A 4 -6.72 26.16 7.06
N SER A 5 -7.39 26.41 8.17
CA SER A 5 -8.16 25.42 8.92
C SER A 5 -9.18 24.73 8.00
N ALA A 6 -9.06 23.41 7.82
CA ALA A 6 -10.14 22.63 7.26
C ALA A 6 -11.33 22.72 8.21
N SER A 7 -12.45 23.25 7.75
CA SER A 7 -13.67 23.33 8.55
C SER A 7 -14.38 21.98 8.50
N ALA A 8 -14.80 21.47 9.66
CA ALA A 8 -15.56 20.25 9.86
C ALA A 8 -14.89 18.97 9.26
N ALA A 9 -13.82 18.52 9.89
CA ALA A 9 -13.26 17.23 9.56
C ALA A 9 -14.22 16.12 10.00
N ASP A 10 -14.63 15.28 9.08
CA ASP A 10 -15.28 14.01 9.41
C ASP A 10 -14.26 13.11 10.10
N PHE A 11 -14.63 12.61 11.25
CA PHE A 11 -13.80 11.68 12.02
C PHE A 11 -14.50 10.35 12.16
N SER A 12 -13.80 9.28 11.81
CA SER A 12 -14.29 7.92 11.97
C SER A 12 -13.25 7.02 12.60
N ILE A 13 -13.75 6.02 13.34
CA ILE A 13 -12.94 4.95 13.89
C ILE A 13 -13.53 3.65 13.37
N SER A 14 -12.68 2.80 12.84
CA SER A 14 -13.02 1.43 12.44
C SER A 14 -12.00 0.48 13.01
N GLY A 15 -12.34 -0.79 13.08
CA GLY A 15 -11.42 -1.79 13.58
C GLY A 15 -11.95 -3.20 13.36
N GLY A 16 -11.07 -4.14 13.50
CA GLY A 16 -11.37 -5.55 13.36
C GLY A 16 -10.49 -6.41 14.23
N THR A 17 -10.93 -7.64 14.41
CA THR A 17 -10.13 -8.68 15.07
C THR A 17 -10.29 -9.99 14.33
N SER A 18 -9.25 -10.78 14.30
CA SER A 18 -9.25 -12.12 13.74
C SER A 18 -8.79 -13.12 14.78
N LEU A 19 -9.36 -14.31 14.74
CA LEU A 19 -8.89 -15.47 15.47
C LEU A 19 -8.48 -16.53 14.45
N SER A 20 -7.25 -16.96 14.51
CA SER A 20 -6.71 -18.00 13.64
C SER A 20 -6.30 -19.24 14.41
N TRP A 21 -6.40 -20.37 13.75
CA TRP A 21 -5.84 -21.62 14.22
C TRP A 21 -5.03 -22.26 13.09
N THR A 22 -3.78 -22.61 13.37
CA THR A 22 -2.89 -23.24 12.41
C THR A 22 -2.52 -24.65 12.87
N GLY A 23 -2.84 -25.65 12.06
CA GLY A 23 -2.43 -27.02 12.30
C GLY A 23 -0.97 -27.22 11.89
N HIS A 24 -0.12 -27.50 12.86
CA HIS A 24 1.28 -27.84 12.60
C HIS A 24 1.43 -29.35 12.44
N GLY A 25 2.28 -29.76 11.51
CA GLY A 25 2.68 -31.17 11.37
C GLY A 25 3.47 -31.68 12.58
N THR A 26 3.77 -32.97 12.57
CA THR A 26 4.52 -33.63 13.66
C THR A 26 5.89 -32.97 13.86
N GLY A 27 6.10 -32.33 14.99
CA GLY A 27 7.39 -31.71 15.38
C GLY A 27 7.29 -30.26 15.83
N ASP A 28 6.19 -29.58 15.55
CA ASP A 28 6.00 -28.20 16.03
C ASP A 28 5.29 -28.20 17.40
N GLN A 29 5.88 -27.52 18.35
CA GLN A 29 5.40 -27.43 19.73
C GLN A 29 4.81 -26.04 20.04
N GLY A 30 4.54 -25.23 19.00
CA GLY A 30 4.03 -23.87 19.16
C GLY A 30 2.55 -23.80 19.58
N ASN A 31 2.13 -22.62 19.95
CA ASN A 31 0.71 -22.32 20.15
C ASN A 31 0.00 -22.21 18.79
N ASN A 32 -1.00 -23.03 18.58
CA ASN A 32 -1.75 -23.10 17.32
C ASN A 32 -2.76 -21.96 17.15
N TRP A 33 -3.03 -21.20 18.20
CA TRP A 33 -3.99 -20.11 18.18
C TRP A 33 -3.28 -18.77 18.03
N GLY A 34 -3.77 -17.97 17.11
CA GLY A 34 -3.33 -16.59 16.89
C GLY A 34 -4.51 -15.62 16.92
N MET A 35 -4.29 -14.43 17.38
CA MET A 35 -5.23 -13.34 17.32
C MET A 35 -4.55 -12.13 16.70
N GLY A 36 -5.20 -11.54 15.71
CA GLY A 36 -4.82 -10.24 15.16
C GLY A 36 -5.91 -9.23 15.47
N ASP A 37 -5.53 -7.97 15.64
CA ASP A 37 -6.45 -6.87 15.86
C ASP A 37 -5.92 -5.59 15.22
N SER A 38 -6.83 -4.76 14.70
CA SER A 38 -6.47 -3.45 14.19
C SER A 38 -7.53 -2.41 14.55
N VAL A 39 -7.08 -1.16 14.68
CA VAL A 39 -7.93 0.02 14.83
C VAL A 39 -7.42 1.11 13.90
N THR A 40 -8.29 1.62 13.04
CA THR A 40 -7.99 2.68 12.09
C THR A 40 -8.75 3.95 12.46
N PHE A 41 -8.03 5.05 12.58
CA PHE A 41 -8.54 6.40 12.73
C PHE A 41 -8.47 7.09 11.37
N THR A 42 -9.60 7.62 10.91
CA THR A 42 -9.67 8.37 9.66
C THR A 42 -10.26 9.75 9.92
N THR A 43 -9.65 10.77 9.36
CA THR A 43 -10.22 12.10 9.30
C THR A 43 -10.14 12.65 7.89
N SER A 44 -11.18 13.36 7.47
CA SER A 44 -11.23 14.00 6.16
C SER A 44 -11.91 15.34 6.25
N GLY A 45 -11.56 16.24 5.36
CA GLY A 45 -12.13 17.56 5.25
C GLY A 45 -11.90 18.17 3.89
N GLU A 46 -12.68 19.18 3.57
CA GLU A 46 -12.53 19.96 2.34
C GLU A 46 -11.84 21.30 2.66
N MET A 47 -10.92 21.68 1.82
CA MET A 47 -10.25 22.97 1.88
C MET A 47 -11.06 24.03 1.14
N ASP A 48 -10.87 25.31 1.46
CA ASP A 48 -11.60 26.44 0.85
C ASP A 48 -11.46 26.52 -0.68
N ASN A 49 -10.43 25.89 -1.23
CA ASN A 49 -10.18 25.82 -2.69
C ASN A 49 -10.78 24.58 -3.35
N GLY A 50 -11.61 23.81 -2.65
CA GLY A 50 -12.30 22.61 -3.15
C GLY A 50 -11.45 21.33 -3.15
N MET A 51 -10.21 21.37 -2.66
CA MET A 51 -9.41 20.15 -2.49
C MET A 51 -9.86 19.40 -1.25
N SER A 52 -9.96 18.07 -1.36
CA SER A 52 -10.23 17.19 -0.23
C SER A 52 -8.93 16.70 0.38
N VAL A 53 -8.84 16.71 1.69
CA VAL A 53 -7.71 16.16 2.46
C VAL A 53 -8.21 15.03 3.31
N LYS A 54 -7.49 13.90 3.29
CA LYS A 54 -7.75 12.75 4.14
C LYS A 54 -6.47 12.35 4.86
N TYR A 55 -6.59 12.07 6.14
CA TYR A 55 -5.54 11.43 6.92
C TYR A 55 -6.06 10.15 7.54
N TYR A 56 -5.27 9.09 7.54
CA TYR A 56 -5.55 7.91 8.32
C TYR A 56 -4.32 7.43 9.08
N TYR A 57 -4.61 6.77 10.19
CA TYR A 57 -3.61 6.16 11.06
C TYR A 57 -4.16 4.84 11.58
N GLU A 58 -3.42 3.78 11.39
CA GLU A 58 -3.78 2.45 11.85
C GLU A 58 -2.82 1.98 12.93
N ILE A 59 -3.40 1.39 13.96
CA ILE A 59 -2.69 0.57 14.94
C ILE A 59 -3.02 -0.87 14.61
N ASP A 60 -2.02 -1.67 14.33
CA ASP A 60 -2.13 -3.09 14.03
C ASP A 60 -1.29 -3.89 15.01
N ASN A 61 -1.93 -4.85 15.71
CA ASN A 61 -1.28 -5.69 16.73
C ASN A 61 -0.43 -4.88 17.74
N GLY A 62 -0.92 -3.71 18.14
CA GLY A 62 -0.25 -2.82 19.10
C GLY A 62 0.90 -1.98 18.56
N ALA A 63 1.16 -2.02 17.26
CA ALA A 63 2.14 -1.19 16.58
C ALA A 63 1.48 -0.27 15.53
N THR A 64 2.22 0.67 14.97
CA THR A 64 1.75 1.41 13.80
C THR A 64 1.74 0.48 12.61
N GLY A 65 0.55 0.19 12.09
CA GLY A 65 0.34 -0.60 10.87
C GLY A 65 0.46 0.28 9.64
N ALA A 66 -0.34 1.33 9.55
CA ALA A 66 -0.37 2.22 8.41
C ALA A 66 -0.57 3.69 8.81
N LYS A 67 -0.05 4.61 8.03
CA LYS A 67 -0.34 6.05 8.16
C LYS A 67 -0.11 6.77 6.83
N ALA A 68 -1.06 7.61 6.44
CA ALA A 68 -0.90 8.43 5.24
C ALA A 68 -1.75 9.70 5.29
N ILE A 69 -1.32 10.69 4.54
CA ILE A 69 -2.10 11.87 4.22
C ILE A 69 -2.29 11.94 2.70
N SER A 70 -3.52 12.17 2.26
CA SER A 70 -3.87 12.29 0.85
C SER A 70 -4.52 13.63 0.57
N VAL A 71 -4.21 14.20 -0.59
CA VAL A 71 -4.86 15.38 -1.14
C VAL A 71 -5.46 15.00 -2.48
N THR A 72 -6.77 15.17 -2.60
CA THR A 72 -7.53 14.88 -3.82
C THR A 72 -7.97 16.16 -4.50
N THR A 73 -7.75 16.23 -5.80
CA THR A 73 -8.14 17.33 -6.69
C THR A 73 -8.77 16.75 -7.96
N ASP A 74 -9.24 17.61 -8.85
CA ASP A 74 -9.70 17.20 -10.19
C ASP A 74 -8.59 16.56 -11.04
N MET A 75 -7.32 16.79 -10.68
CA MET A 75 -6.16 16.22 -11.36
C MET A 75 -5.68 14.90 -10.72
N GLY A 76 -6.42 14.32 -9.78
CA GLY A 76 -6.06 13.08 -9.13
C GLY A 76 -5.76 13.22 -7.65
N THR A 77 -5.27 12.14 -7.05
CA THR A 77 -4.96 12.05 -5.63
C THR A 77 -3.45 11.87 -5.43
N LEU A 78 -2.87 12.78 -4.67
CA LEU A 78 -1.50 12.65 -4.18
C LEU A 78 -1.54 12.20 -2.72
N THR A 79 -0.90 11.09 -2.44
CA THR A 79 -0.76 10.53 -1.08
C THR A 79 0.70 10.56 -0.66
N PHE A 80 0.97 11.05 0.54
CA PHE A 80 2.22 10.79 1.23
C PHE A 80 1.97 9.73 2.30
N ALA A 81 2.59 8.58 2.14
CA ALA A 81 2.47 7.46 3.05
C ALA A 81 3.74 7.34 3.90
N GLY A 82 3.58 7.45 5.20
CA GLY A 82 4.66 7.20 6.15
C GLY A 82 4.84 5.71 6.48
N MET A 83 3.83 4.89 6.21
CA MET A 83 3.87 3.42 6.36
C MET A 83 2.77 2.78 5.51
N ASP A 84 3.04 1.56 5.05
CA ASP A 84 2.10 0.63 4.44
C ASP A 84 1.30 1.19 3.26
N ASN A 85 2.00 1.83 2.35
CA ASN A 85 1.46 2.15 1.03
C ASN A 85 2.58 1.96 0.01
N SER A 86 2.23 1.42 -1.12
CA SER A 86 3.20 1.00 -2.12
C SER A 86 2.85 1.54 -3.50
N GLY A 87 3.86 1.57 -4.34
CA GLY A 87 3.72 1.88 -5.74
C GLY A 87 2.95 0.80 -6.52
N PRO A 88 2.78 1.01 -7.83
CA PRO A 88 1.99 0.10 -8.67
C PRO A 88 2.56 -1.32 -8.73
N ILE A 89 3.87 -1.51 -8.66
CA ILE A 89 4.47 -2.86 -8.71
C ILE A 89 3.98 -3.67 -7.52
N SER A 90 4.22 -3.20 -6.29
CA SER A 90 3.78 -3.92 -5.09
C SER A 90 2.27 -3.94 -4.88
N ALA A 91 1.53 -2.99 -5.46
CA ALA A 91 0.07 -2.98 -5.36
C ALA A 91 -0.59 -4.01 -6.29
N TRP A 92 0.10 -4.46 -7.33
CA TRP A 92 -0.45 -5.32 -8.37
C TRP A 92 0.27 -6.66 -8.53
N ASP A 93 1.29 -6.95 -7.75
CA ASP A 93 2.02 -8.22 -7.81
C ASP A 93 1.23 -9.39 -7.20
N ASP A 94 0.34 -9.11 -6.24
CA ASP A 94 -0.39 -10.11 -5.47
C ASP A 94 -1.91 -10.01 -5.63
N ILE A 95 -2.38 -9.95 -6.87
CA ILE A 95 -3.81 -9.84 -7.21
C ILE A 95 -4.47 -11.17 -7.59
N THR A 96 -3.73 -12.26 -7.59
CA THR A 96 -4.29 -13.58 -7.89
C THR A 96 -5.14 -14.08 -6.72
N PRO A 97 -6.45 -14.30 -6.91
CA PRO A 97 -7.30 -14.78 -5.83
C PRO A 97 -6.84 -16.13 -5.30
N ASN A 98 -6.54 -16.20 -4.02
CA ASN A 98 -6.27 -17.46 -3.31
C ASN A 98 -6.73 -17.38 -1.85
N ALA A 99 -6.78 -18.52 -1.16
CA ALA A 99 -7.33 -18.59 0.18
C ALA A 99 -6.39 -18.04 1.28
N ASN A 100 -5.12 -17.81 0.96
CA ASN A 100 -4.06 -17.41 1.89
C ASN A 100 -3.03 -16.54 1.19
N GLU A 101 -3.45 -15.41 0.62
CA GLU A 101 -2.60 -14.57 -0.20
C GLU A 101 -1.88 -15.39 -1.28
N GLU A 102 -0.69 -15.84 -1.02
CA GLU A 102 0.10 -16.67 -1.92
C GLU A 102 0.24 -18.10 -1.36
N SER A 103 0.03 -19.08 -2.20
CA SER A 103 0.12 -20.49 -1.79
C SER A 103 1.51 -20.90 -1.29
N TRP A 104 2.55 -20.18 -1.67
CA TRP A 104 3.92 -20.37 -1.19
C TRP A 104 4.22 -19.67 0.13
N GLY A 105 3.41 -18.70 0.55
CA GLY A 105 3.50 -18.03 1.84
C GLY A 105 3.10 -18.91 3.05
N THR A 106 2.60 -20.11 2.82
CA THR A 106 2.09 -21.01 3.87
C THR A 106 3.17 -21.76 4.67
N GLY A 107 4.40 -21.29 4.69
CA GLY A 107 5.46 -21.88 5.52
C GLY A 107 6.03 -23.21 5.03
N THR A 108 5.85 -23.55 3.75
CA THR A 108 6.39 -24.78 3.14
C THR A 108 7.90 -24.74 2.87
N GLY A 109 8.59 -23.67 3.27
CA GLY A 109 10.02 -23.48 3.03
C GLY A 109 10.38 -23.16 1.58
N ALA A 110 9.41 -23.00 0.69
CA ALA A 110 9.65 -22.47 -0.64
C ALA A 110 9.92 -20.98 -0.53
N THR A 111 11.15 -20.56 -0.77
CA THR A 111 11.48 -19.16 -0.94
C THR A 111 10.92 -18.74 -2.30
N ALA A 112 9.76 -18.11 -2.31
CA ALA A 112 9.32 -17.42 -3.49
C ALA A 112 10.36 -16.34 -3.82
N THR A 113 10.97 -16.43 -4.96
CA THR A 113 11.73 -15.31 -5.50
C THR A 113 10.67 -14.28 -5.88
N ALA A 114 10.58 -13.20 -5.14
CA ALA A 114 9.70 -12.10 -5.50
C ALA A 114 9.99 -11.70 -6.94
N MET A 115 9.01 -11.86 -7.81
CA MET A 115 9.17 -11.54 -9.24
C MET A 115 9.11 -10.04 -9.48
N ALA A 116 8.60 -9.28 -8.51
CA ALA A 116 8.57 -7.83 -8.55
C ALA A 116 8.83 -7.26 -7.14
N ASN A 117 9.71 -6.32 -7.03
CA ASN A 117 9.95 -5.57 -5.80
C ASN A 117 9.61 -4.11 -6.07
N GLY A 118 8.58 -3.62 -5.43
CA GLY A 118 8.26 -2.21 -5.42
C GLY A 118 9.32 -1.37 -4.69
N ALA A 119 9.22 -0.07 -4.81
CA ALA A 119 10.13 0.91 -4.19
C ALA A 119 10.11 0.89 -2.65
N GLY A 120 9.31 0.04 -2.04
CA GLY A 120 9.14 -0.10 -0.60
C GLY A 120 7.86 0.57 -0.11
N SER A 121 7.49 0.22 1.11
CA SER A 121 6.31 0.75 1.80
C SER A 121 6.74 1.74 2.88
N GLY A 122 6.38 2.99 2.75
CA GLY A 122 6.68 4.03 3.72
C GLY A 122 7.62 5.11 3.21
N ASP A 123 7.37 6.33 3.67
CA ASP A 123 8.02 7.55 3.22
C ASP A 123 8.00 7.69 1.68
N VAL A 124 6.84 7.37 1.08
CA VAL A 124 6.62 7.32 -0.35
C VAL A 124 5.49 8.28 -0.76
N PHE A 125 5.69 8.96 -1.87
CA PHE A 125 4.62 9.69 -2.56
C PHE A 125 3.97 8.77 -3.57
N VAL A 126 2.65 8.66 -3.53
CA VAL A 126 1.85 7.89 -4.48
C VAL A 126 0.88 8.83 -5.17
N TYR A 127 0.79 8.75 -6.47
CA TYR A 127 -0.13 9.53 -7.28
C TYR A 127 -1.04 8.60 -8.05
N ASP A 128 -2.35 8.79 -7.86
CA ASP A 128 -3.40 8.07 -8.54
C ASP A 128 -4.20 9.03 -9.42
N TYR A 129 -4.38 8.68 -10.69
CA TYR A 129 -5.11 9.50 -11.66
C TYR A 129 -5.96 8.64 -12.60
N THR A 130 -7.23 8.98 -12.74
CA THR A 130 -8.11 8.39 -13.74
C THR A 130 -7.96 9.16 -15.06
N ILE A 131 -7.35 8.53 -16.06
CA ILE A 131 -7.13 9.12 -17.38
C ILE A 131 -8.45 9.25 -18.14
N MET A 132 -9.23 8.19 -18.11
CA MET A 132 -10.58 8.08 -18.67
C MET A 132 -11.32 6.94 -17.99
N ASP A 133 -12.61 6.80 -18.27
CA ASP A 133 -13.38 5.67 -17.76
C ASP A 133 -12.73 4.34 -18.12
N GLY A 134 -12.47 3.52 -17.10
CA GLY A 134 -11.79 2.24 -17.23
C GLY A 134 -10.26 2.30 -17.42
N LEU A 135 -9.62 3.47 -17.44
CA LEU A 135 -8.16 3.58 -17.54
C LEU A 135 -7.59 4.51 -16.47
N SER A 136 -6.74 3.98 -15.62
CA SER A 136 -6.09 4.74 -14.56
C SER A 136 -4.56 4.59 -14.58
N LEU A 137 -3.90 5.63 -14.10
CA LEU A 137 -2.46 5.70 -13.85
C LEU A 137 -2.22 5.64 -12.34
N LYS A 138 -1.23 4.87 -11.93
CA LYS A 138 -0.64 4.93 -10.60
C LYS A 138 0.87 5.16 -10.75
N ALA A 139 1.40 6.09 -9.98
CA ALA A 139 2.84 6.34 -9.92
C ALA A 139 3.29 6.46 -8.46
N SER A 140 4.52 6.12 -8.17
CA SER A 140 5.11 6.32 -6.84
C SER A 140 6.53 6.84 -6.92
N TYR A 141 6.88 7.65 -5.95
CA TYR A 141 8.22 8.18 -5.76
C TYR A 141 8.64 7.98 -4.31
N ALA A 142 9.67 7.17 -4.11
CA ALA A 142 10.29 6.97 -2.81
C ALA A 142 11.60 7.76 -2.76
N PRO A 143 11.69 8.81 -1.92
CA PRO A 143 12.92 9.60 -1.80
C PRO A 143 14.07 8.76 -1.24
N SER A 144 15.30 9.16 -1.54
CA SER A 144 16.48 8.52 -0.96
C SER A 144 16.50 8.66 0.56
N GLU A 145 16.89 7.59 1.21
CA GLU A 145 17.03 7.52 2.66
C GLU A 145 18.35 6.81 2.96
N LEU A 146 19.33 7.55 3.44
CA LEU A 146 20.76 7.15 3.50
C LEU A 146 21.06 5.76 4.07
N ALA A 147 20.19 5.21 4.92
CA ALA A 147 20.41 3.92 5.55
C ALA A 147 19.79 2.73 4.81
N THR A 148 18.64 2.95 4.17
CA THR A 148 17.80 1.90 3.56
C THR A 148 17.63 2.07 2.06
N ARG A 149 17.63 3.29 1.57
CA ARG A 149 17.49 3.67 0.17
C ARG A 149 18.58 4.64 -0.23
N VAL A 150 19.59 4.14 -0.94
CA VAL A 150 20.77 4.94 -1.32
C VAL A 150 20.43 6.00 -2.38
N GLU A 151 19.50 5.68 -3.28
CA GLU A 151 18.97 6.55 -4.33
C GLU A 151 17.45 6.56 -4.25
N SER A 152 16.81 7.56 -4.84
CA SER A 152 15.36 7.57 -4.99
C SER A 152 14.89 6.46 -5.92
N SER A 153 13.70 5.95 -5.68
CA SER A 153 13.03 4.96 -6.53
C SER A 153 11.78 5.56 -7.15
N LEU A 154 11.50 5.21 -8.39
CA LEU A 154 10.35 5.68 -9.15
C LEU A 154 9.64 4.49 -9.80
N GLU A 155 8.33 4.43 -9.68
CA GLU A 155 7.48 3.45 -10.32
C GLU A 155 6.30 4.12 -11.00
N TYR A 156 5.80 3.52 -12.06
CA TYR A 156 4.55 3.92 -12.71
C TYR A 156 3.90 2.73 -13.38
N GLY A 157 2.59 2.78 -13.46
CA GLY A 157 1.81 1.72 -14.06
C GLY A 157 0.44 2.17 -14.52
N LEU A 158 -0.17 1.36 -15.35
CA LEU A 158 -1.51 1.55 -15.90
C LEU A 158 -2.39 0.36 -15.52
N LEU A 159 -3.62 0.67 -15.16
CA LEU A 159 -4.69 -0.29 -14.94
C LEU A 159 -5.80 -0.01 -15.93
N TYR A 160 -6.20 -1.03 -16.70
CA TYR A 160 -7.35 -0.98 -17.57
C TYR A 160 -8.46 -1.93 -17.09
N THR A 161 -9.65 -1.38 -16.88
CA THR A 161 -10.87 -2.09 -16.45
C THR A 161 -12.08 -1.76 -17.34
N GLY A 162 -11.84 -1.25 -18.53
CA GLY A 162 -12.90 -0.78 -19.44
C GLY A 162 -13.75 -1.89 -20.09
N VAL A 163 -13.42 -3.18 -19.82
CA VAL A 163 -14.21 -4.34 -20.27
C VAL A 163 -14.68 -5.11 -19.05
N ASP A 164 -15.97 -5.40 -18.99
CA ASP A 164 -16.57 -6.14 -17.88
C ASP A 164 -15.90 -7.51 -17.70
N GLY A 165 -15.51 -7.82 -16.44
CA GLY A 165 -14.80 -9.05 -16.09
C GLY A 165 -13.32 -9.11 -16.52
N LEU A 166 -12.75 -8.05 -17.10
CA LEU A 166 -11.34 -7.98 -17.50
C LEU A 166 -10.61 -6.84 -16.78
N SER A 167 -9.50 -7.17 -16.11
CA SER A 167 -8.54 -6.19 -15.58
C SER A 167 -7.15 -6.49 -16.14
N LEU A 168 -6.52 -5.47 -16.73
CA LEU A 168 -5.16 -5.55 -17.25
C LEU A 168 -4.28 -4.58 -16.50
N TYR A 169 -3.13 -5.07 -16.04
CA TYR A 169 -2.16 -4.33 -15.26
C TYR A 169 -0.83 -4.32 -16.00
N ALA A 170 -0.17 -3.18 -16.00
CA ALA A 170 1.20 -3.05 -16.48
C ALA A 170 1.92 -2.04 -15.59
N ALA A 171 3.04 -2.44 -15.01
CA ALA A 171 3.86 -1.54 -14.20
C ALA A 171 5.34 -1.74 -14.50
N THR A 172 6.10 -0.66 -14.33
CA THR A 172 7.55 -0.66 -14.44
C THR A 172 8.13 0.31 -13.42
N GLY A 173 9.37 0.09 -13.01
CA GLY A 173 10.04 0.94 -12.05
C GLY A 173 11.40 0.42 -11.64
N GLU A 174 12.05 1.15 -10.76
CA GLU A 174 13.33 0.80 -10.17
C GLU A 174 13.22 0.76 -8.65
N ASN A 175 13.90 -0.21 -8.06
CA ASN A 175 14.05 -0.33 -6.61
C ASN A 175 15.52 -0.13 -6.24
N ASN A 176 15.82 0.98 -5.60
CA ASN A 176 17.18 1.40 -5.21
C ASN A 176 17.47 1.16 -3.71
N ASN A 177 16.88 0.13 -3.13
CA ASN A 177 17.20 -0.28 -1.77
C ASN A 177 18.67 -0.71 -1.65
N ALA A 178 19.29 -0.42 -0.50
CA ALA A 178 20.70 -0.69 -0.25
C ALA A 178 21.09 -2.19 -0.41
N SER A 179 20.12 -3.08 -0.21
CA SER A 179 20.34 -4.53 -0.31
C SER A 179 20.03 -5.11 -1.68
N ASN A 180 19.23 -4.42 -2.49
CA ASN A 180 18.76 -4.92 -3.79
C ASN A 180 18.48 -3.75 -4.73
N LYS A 181 19.29 -3.62 -5.77
CA LYS A 181 18.98 -2.73 -6.89
C LYS A 181 18.40 -3.56 -8.02
N PHE A 182 17.14 -3.35 -8.34
CA PHE A 182 16.45 -4.04 -9.44
C PHE A 182 15.72 -3.05 -10.32
N ASP A 183 15.88 -3.21 -11.62
CA ASP A 183 14.98 -2.64 -12.62
C ASP A 183 13.89 -3.67 -12.91
N ASN A 184 12.65 -3.32 -12.64
CA ASN A 184 11.49 -4.19 -12.83
C ASN A 184 10.61 -3.65 -13.96
N SER A 185 10.23 -4.52 -14.90
CA SER A 185 9.31 -4.19 -15.99
C SER A 185 8.45 -5.40 -16.38
#